data_5784ed78a0f9fe9c39805df4ff9eca45
#
_entry.id   5784ed78a0f9fe9c39805df4ff9eca45
#
_cell.length_a   1.000
_cell.length_b   1.000
_cell.length_c   1.000
_cell.angle_alpha   90.00
_cell.angle_beta   90.00
_cell.angle_gamma   90.00
#
_symmetry.space_group_name_H-M   'P 1'
#
loop_
_entity.id
_entity.type
_entity.pdbx_description
1 polymer ?
#
loop_
_entity_poly.entity_id
_entity_poly.type
_entity_poly.pdbx_seq_one_letter_code
_entity_poly.pdbx_strand_id
1 'polypeptide(L)'
;MTETPTIGQAPADQLVALAQSARDVANELLRVHDGDDPRVREARETLDAVVARLGEIASRADSPRIVEAIDPADTRPFYFPGNLAPRVHVSHPWMTAEEIPNGRRGRVRFDLMHEGPPGCAHGGHVAWFFDQAFGHHVVAQQIGGPTHRLEVVYKKLTPLGKELDYEILTDRVDGRKIFANAVLRDGDLVVAEAKALFVAPKEAFAMTKEGMRESD
;
A
#
# COMPACT_ATOMS: atom_id res chain seq x y z
N MET A 1 17.07 -13.58 -24.52
CA MET A 1 16.84 -12.90 -23.23
C MET A 1 15.35 -12.97 -22.99
N THR A 2 14.89 -13.89 -22.17
CA THR A 2 13.50 -13.98 -21.76
C THR A 2 13.28 -12.91 -20.69
N GLU A 3 12.48 -11.90 -21.03
CA GLU A 3 12.07 -10.88 -20.05
C GLU A 3 11.36 -11.57 -18.91
N THR A 4 11.85 -11.36 -17.70
CA THR A 4 11.17 -11.79 -16.47
C THR A 4 9.78 -11.14 -16.45
N PRO A 5 8.69 -11.89 -16.29
CA PRO A 5 7.36 -11.30 -16.29
C PRO A 5 7.26 -10.26 -15.17
N THR A 6 7.02 -9.02 -15.53
CA THR A 6 6.77 -7.95 -14.56
C THR A 6 5.36 -8.19 -14.00
N ILE A 7 5.26 -8.56 -12.73
CA ILE A 7 3.98 -8.65 -12.04
C ILE A 7 3.42 -7.24 -11.86
N GLY A 8 2.31 -6.94 -12.53
CA GLY A 8 1.62 -5.65 -12.47
C GLY A 8 2.19 -4.61 -13.43
N GLN A 9 1.60 -3.44 -13.41
CA GLN A 9 1.95 -2.31 -14.26
C GLN A 9 2.07 -1.01 -13.47
N ALA A 10 2.86 -0.07 -13.96
CA ALA A 10 2.89 1.27 -13.41
C ALA A 10 1.55 1.98 -13.72
N PRO A 11 0.93 2.66 -12.74
CA PRO A 11 -0.27 3.44 -13.02
C PRO A 11 0.07 4.65 -13.89
N ALA A 12 -0.85 5.01 -14.80
CA ALA A 12 -0.74 6.23 -15.58
C ALA A 12 -0.75 7.48 -14.67
N ASP A 13 0.01 8.51 -15.05
CA ASP A 13 0.11 9.75 -14.25
C ASP A 13 -1.25 10.41 -14.00
N GLN A 14 -2.16 10.38 -14.97
CA GLN A 14 -3.52 10.91 -14.83
C GLN A 14 -4.31 10.14 -13.77
N LEU A 15 -4.15 8.83 -13.67
CA LEU A 15 -4.82 8.03 -12.64
C LEU A 15 -4.26 8.33 -11.24
N VAL A 16 -2.94 8.54 -11.14
CA VAL A 16 -2.29 8.97 -9.90
C VAL A 16 -2.80 10.35 -9.47
N ALA A 17 -2.91 11.30 -10.40
CA ALA A 17 -3.44 12.63 -10.14
C ALA A 17 -4.91 12.58 -9.68
N LEU A 18 -5.73 11.75 -10.34
CA LEU A 18 -7.12 11.54 -9.95
C LEU A 18 -7.24 10.93 -8.54
N ALA A 19 -6.41 9.95 -8.22
CA ALA A 19 -6.37 9.36 -6.88
C ALA A 19 -5.95 10.40 -5.81
N GLN A 20 -5.05 11.34 -6.17
CA GLN A 20 -4.71 12.45 -5.27
C GLN A 20 -5.91 13.39 -5.07
N SER A 21 -6.62 13.78 -6.13
CA SER A 21 -7.83 14.59 -5.99
C SER A 21 -8.88 13.92 -5.11
N ALA A 22 -9.04 12.60 -5.21
CA ALA A 22 -9.96 11.85 -4.35
C ALA A 22 -9.54 11.88 -2.87
N ARG A 23 -8.21 11.83 -2.57
CA ARG A 23 -7.70 12.01 -1.20
C ARG A 23 -7.97 13.42 -0.69
N ASP A 24 -7.78 14.43 -1.54
CA ASP A 24 -8.02 15.82 -1.17
C ASP A 24 -9.49 16.03 -0.82
N VAL A 25 -10.42 15.48 -1.61
CA VAL A 25 -11.85 15.48 -1.30
C VAL A 25 -12.12 14.80 0.06
N ALA A 26 -11.53 13.63 0.31
CA ALA A 26 -11.72 12.92 1.58
C ALA A 26 -11.22 13.74 2.78
N ASN A 27 -10.10 14.45 2.65
CA ASN A 27 -9.58 15.33 3.70
C ASN A 27 -10.47 16.58 3.90
N GLU A 28 -10.97 17.20 2.82
CA GLU A 28 -11.83 18.37 2.91
C GLU A 28 -13.21 18.04 3.52
N LEU A 29 -13.78 16.88 3.21
CA LEU A 29 -15.06 16.42 3.82
C LEU A 29 -15.01 16.44 5.35
N LEU A 30 -13.88 16.09 5.95
CA LEU A 30 -13.70 16.06 7.41
C LEU A 30 -13.60 17.47 8.02
N ARG A 31 -13.53 18.52 7.20
CA ARG A 31 -13.42 19.92 7.59
C ARG A 31 -14.72 20.72 7.36
N VAL A 32 -15.71 20.08 6.74
CA VAL A 32 -17.03 20.70 6.50
C VAL A 32 -17.81 20.76 7.80
N HIS A 33 -18.15 21.98 8.25
CA HIS A 33 -18.92 22.21 9.47
C HIS A 33 -20.44 22.20 9.24
N ASP A 34 -20.90 22.69 8.09
CA ASP A 34 -22.30 22.75 7.72
C ASP A 34 -22.58 21.78 6.56
N GLY A 35 -23.16 20.65 6.90
CA GLY A 35 -23.53 19.62 5.91
C GLY A 35 -24.75 20.00 5.04
N ASP A 36 -25.52 21.02 5.44
CA ASP A 36 -26.68 21.50 4.70
C ASP A 36 -26.36 22.66 3.75
N ASP A 37 -25.10 23.14 3.73
CA ASP A 37 -24.65 24.15 2.78
C ASP A 37 -24.94 23.69 1.33
N PRO A 38 -25.55 24.52 0.47
CA PRO A 38 -25.85 24.18 -0.93
C PRO A 38 -24.65 23.66 -1.71
N ARG A 39 -23.43 24.14 -1.40
CA ARG A 39 -22.19 23.68 -2.03
C ARG A 39 -21.87 22.22 -1.76
N VAL A 40 -22.32 21.66 -0.64
CA VAL A 40 -22.19 20.22 -0.35
C VAL A 40 -23.02 19.40 -1.34
N ARG A 41 -24.23 19.86 -1.68
CA ARG A 41 -25.07 19.21 -2.69
C ARG A 41 -24.43 19.26 -4.07
N GLU A 42 -23.93 20.43 -4.48
CA GLU A 42 -23.25 20.63 -5.77
C GLU A 42 -22.01 19.75 -5.89
N ALA A 43 -21.21 19.67 -4.82
CA ALA A 43 -20.04 18.79 -4.76
C ALA A 43 -20.43 17.32 -4.91
N ARG A 44 -21.48 16.87 -4.21
CA ARG A 44 -21.99 15.50 -4.32
C ARG A 44 -22.43 15.18 -5.75
N GLU A 45 -23.23 16.05 -6.39
CA GLU A 45 -23.67 15.85 -7.77
C GLU A 45 -22.49 15.79 -8.75
N THR A 46 -21.45 16.58 -8.50
CA THR A 46 -20.20 16.54 -9.28
C THR A 46 -19.49 15.21 -9.10
N LEU A 47 -19.36 14.72 -7.87
CA LEU A 47 -18.74 13.42 -7.60
C LEU A 47 -19.53 12.26 -8.17
N ASP A 48 -20.86 12.29 -8.10
CA ASP A 48 -21.74 11.28 -8.72
C ASP A 48 -21.51 11.21 -10.24
N ALA A 49 -21.34 12.36 -10.90
CA ALA A 49 -21.00 12.41 -12.33
C ALA A 49 -19.61 11.85 -12.64
N VAL A 50 -18.61 12.09 -11.77
CA VAL A 50 -17.26 11.50 -11.89
C VAL A 50 -17.35 9.99 -11.77
N VAL A 51 -18.05 9.46 -10.77
CA VAL A 51 -18.24 8.02 -10.57
C VAL A 51 -18.89 7.37 -11.79
N ALA A 52 -19.94 7.99 -12.36
CA ALA A 52 -20.61 7.49 -13.57
C ALA A 52 -19.63 7.38 -14.76
N ARG A 53 -18.85 8.44 -15.01
CA ARG A 53 -17.85 8.45 -16.11
C ARG A 53 -16.74 7.42 -15.93
N LEU A 54 -16.27 7.23 -14.70
CA LEU A 54 -15.27 6.21 -14.42
C LEU A 54 -15.85 4.80 -14.61
N GLY A 55 -17.13 4.61 -14.26
CA GLY A 55 -17.83 3.34 -14.46
C GLY A 55 -17.91 2.90 -15.93
N GLU A 56 -17.93 3.85 -16.89
CA GLU A 56 -17.95 3.55 -18.32
C GLU A 56 -16.65 2.90 -18.83
N ILE A 57 -15.53 3.12 -18.14
CA ILE A 57 -14.19 2.64 -18.54
C ILE A 57 -13.58 1.66 -17.54
N ALA A 58 -14.24 1.44 -16.41
CA ALA A 58 -13.75 0.52 -15.38
C ALA A 58 -14.11 -0.92 -15.73
N SER A 59 -13.18 -1.84 -15.46
CA SER A 59 -13.51 -3.28 -15.47
C SER A 59 -14.54 -3.60 -14.37
N ARG A 60 -15.24 -4.72 -14.53
CA ARG A 60 -16.23 -5.16 -13.53
C ARG A 60 -15.60 -5.32 -12.16
N ALA A 61 -16.34 -4.99 -11.11
CA ALA A 61 -15.85 -5.05 -9.73
C ALA A 61 -15.45 -6.47 -9.28
N ASP A 62 -16.09 -7.51 -9.86
CA ASP A 62 -15.81 -8.92 -9.62
C ASP A 62 -14.72 -9.52 -10.52
N SER A 63 -14.17 -8.74 -11.48
CA SER A 63 -13.08 -9.19 -12.32
C SER A 63 -11.83 -9.48 -11.49
N PRO A 64 -11.10 -10.57 -11.77
CA PRO A 64 -9.89 -10.94 -11.03
C PRO A 64 -8.76 -9.92 -11.24
N ARG A 65 -7.87 -9.82 -10.27
CA ARG A 65 -6.64 -8.98 -10.35
C ARG A 65 -5.40 -9.78 -10.75
N ILE A 66 -5.57 -11.01 -11.23
CA ILE A 66 -4.47 -11.94 -11.52
C ILE A 66 -3.99 -11.73 -12.95
N VAL A 67 -2.67 -11.74 -13.11
CA VAL A 67 -1.96 -11.37 -14.34
C VAL A 67 -1.84 -12.54 -15.33
N GLU A 68 -2.15 -13.77 -14.95
CA GLU A 68 -1.90 -14.95 -15.79
C GLU A 68 -3.05 -15.22 -16.77
N ALA A 69 -2.74 -15.14 -18.05
CA ALA A 69 -3.46 -15.72 -19.21
C ALA A 69 -4.94 -15.33 -19.40
N ILE A 70 -5.43 -14.29 -18.75
CA ILE A 70 -6.80 -13.79 -18.89
C ILE A 70 -6.78 -12.54 -19.76
N ASP A 71 -7.78 -12.36 -20.61
CA ASP A 71 -7.95 -11.16 -21.44
C ASP A 71 -7.86 -9.89 -20.53
N PRO A 72 -6.98 -8.93 -20.85
CA PRO A 72 -6.87 -7.68 -20.09
C PRO A 72 -8.20 -6.94 -19.92
N ALA A 73 -9.16 -7.11 -20.85
CA ALA A 73 -10.50 -6.53 -20.74
C ALA A 73 -11.33 -7.11 -19.59
N ASP A 74 -11.07 -8.35 -19.19
CA ASP A 74 -11.77 -9.04 -18.12
C ASP A 74 -11.06 -9.02 -16.77
N THR A 75 -9.90 -8.34 -16.66
CA THR A 75 -9.14 -8.22 -15.44
C THR A 75 -9.15 -6.81 -14.87
N ARG A 76 -9.12 -6.70 -13.53
CA ARG A 76 -8.86 -5.41 -12.87
C ARG A 76 -7.35 -5.13 -12.89
N PRO A 77 -6.94 -3.86 -13.12
CA PRO A 77 -5.53 -3.50 -13.06
C PRO A 77 -4.87 -3.89 -11.74
N PHE A 78 -3.67 -4.44 -11.83
CA PHE A 78 -2.81 -4.70 -10.70
C PHE A 78 -1.57 -3.81 -10.81
N TYR A 79 -1.49 -2.80 -9.95
CA TYR A 79 -0.39 -1.84 -9.95
C TYR A 79 0.72 -2.32 -9.03
N PHE A 80 1.80 -2.77 -9.66
CA PHE A 80 3.02 -3.25 -9.04
C PHE A 80 4.17 -3.05 -10.05
N PRO A 81 5.44 -2.89 -9.68
CA PRO A 81 6.09 -3.14 -8.41
C PRO A 81 6.44 -1.88 -7.61
N GLY A 82 6.71 -2.06 -6.33
CA GLY A 82 7.40 -1.09 -5.49
C GLY A 82 6.55 0.10 -5.07
N ASN A 83 7.09 1.30 -5.21
CA ASN A 83 6.57 2.54 -4.64
C ASN A 83 5.31 3.10 -5.33
N LEU A 84 4.77 2.44 -6.35
CA LEU A 84 3.72 3.01 -7.19
C LEU A 84 2.31 2.56 -6.81
N ALA A 85 2.15 1.34 -6.26
CA ALA A 85 0.84 0.83 -5.86
C ALA A 85 0.12 1.73 -4.84
N PRO A 86 0.78 2.29 -3.80
CA PRO A 86 0.15 3.22 -2.88
C PRO A 86 -0.38 4.50 -3.54
N ARG A 87 0.16 4.89 -4.70
CA ARG A 87 -0.20 6.15 -5.36
C ARG A 87 -1.64 6.18 -5.88
N VAL A 88 -2.24 5.03 -6.20
CA VAL A 88 -3.63 4.92 -6.68
C VAL A 88 -4.62 4.45 -5.62
N HIS A 89 -4.15 3.95 -4.48
CA HIS A 89 -5.00 3.63 -3.35
C HIS A 89 -5.30 4.89 -2.53
N VAL A 90 -6.54 5.38 -2.62
CA VAL A 90 -6.96 6.63 -1.97
C VAL A 90 -6.69 6.63 -0.47
N SER A 91 -6.99 5.54 0.22
CA SER A 91 -6.82 5.41 1.68
C SER A 91 -5.38 5.14 2.13
N HIS A 92 -4.44 4.92 1.20
CA HIS A 92 -3.05 4.67 1.57
C HIS A 92 -2.36 5.98 1.94
N PRO A 93 -1.63 6.06 3.07
CA PRO A 93 -0.85 7.23 3.40
C PRO A 93 0.24 7.47 2.34
N TRP A 94 0.59 8.74 2.13
CA TRP A 94 1.73 9.06 1.28
C TRP A 94 2.99 8.42 1.84
N MET A 95 3.78 7.77 0.97
CA MET A 95 5.05 7.17 1.36
C MET A 95 6.08 7.20 0.24
N THR A 96 7.35 7.20 0.64
CA THR A 96 8.51 6.91 -0.21
C THR A 96 9.16 5.63 0.29
N ALA A 97 9.98 4.99 -0.55
CA ALA A 97 10.79 3.86 -0.14
C ALA A 97 12.04 3.76 -1.02
N GLU A 98 13.13 3.33 -0.40
CA GLU A 98 14.37 2.94 -1.07
C GLU A 98 14.85 1.59 -0.52
N GLU A 99 15.49 0.81 -1.38
CA GLU A 99 16.09 -0.45 -0.98
C GLU A 99 17.39 -0.21 -0.21
N ILE A 100 17.57 -0.96 0.86
CA ILE A 100 18.81 -1.02 1.64
C ILE A 100 19.22 -2.49 1.79
N PRO A 101 20.48 -2.79 2.18
CA PRO A 101 20.88 -4.16 2.44
C PRO A 101 19.95 -4.86 3.42
N ASN A 102 19.38 -5.99 2.98
CA ASN A 102 18.44 -6.82 3.74
C ASN A 102 17.14 -6.10 4.19
N GLY A 103 16.77 -4.99 3.53
CA GLY A 103 15.62 -4.23 3.97
C GLY A 103 15.18 -3.12 3.03
N ARG A 104 14.35 -2.27 3.59
CA ARG A 104 13.79 -1.10 2.93
C ARG A 104 13.59 0.00 3.95
N ARG A 105 13.82 1.24 3.58
CA ARG A 105 13.52 2.41 4.40
C ARG A 105 12.82 3.48 3.59
N GLY A 106 12.21 4.44 4.26
CA GLY A 106 11.55 5.55 3.60
C GLY A 106 10.85 6.45 4.58
N ARG A 107 9.93 7.26 4.05
CA ARG A 107 9.10 8.18 4.82
C ARG A 107 7.63 7.92 4.55
N VAL A 108 6.81 8.13 5.56
CA VAL A 108 5.35 8.06 5.49
C VAL A 108 4.74 9.30 6.13
N ARG A 109 3.62 9.79 5.58
CA ARG A 109 2.81 10.86 6.16
C ARG A 109 1.36 10.44 6.21
N PHE A 110 0.78 10.54 7.39
CA PHE A 110 -0.65 10.33 7.62
C PHE A 110 -1.35 11.69 7.53
N ASP A 111 -2.36 11.78 6.68
CA ASP A 111 -3.18 12.98 6.50
C ASP A 111 -4.45 12.90 7.36
N LEU A 112 -5.29 13.94 7.33
CA LEU A 112 -6.48 14.05 8.19
C LEU A 112 -7.45 12.86 8.04
N MET A 113 -7.59 12.30 6.85
CA MET A 113 -8.42 11.11 6.62
C MET A 113 -7.97 9.85 7.39
N HIS A 114 -6.77 9.86 7.94
CA HIS A 114 -6.22 8.77 8.78
C HIS A 114 -6.39 9.06 10.28
N GLU A 115 -7.08 10.15 10.67
CA GLU A 115 -7.21 10.57 12.06
C GLU A 115 -7.94 9.52 12.92
N GLY A 116 -7.45 9.35 14.14
CA GLY A 116 -8.09 8.63 15.23
C GLY A 116 -8.26 9.55 16.43
N PRO A 117 -7.38 9.54 17.44
CA PRO A 117 -7.37 10.58 18.45
C PRO A 117 -7.01 11.93 17.82
N PRO A 118 -7.52 13.07 18.34
CA PRO A 118 -7.26 14.38 17.77
C PRO A 118 -5.78 14.65 17.47
N GLY A 119 -5.48 14.99 16.22
CA GLY A 119 -4.12 15.27 15.73
C GLY A 119 -3.22 14.04 15.55
N CYS A 120 -3.75 12.82 15.70
CA CYS A 120 -2.97 11.60 15.63
C CYS A 120 -3.62 10.56 14.71
N ALA A 121 -2.80 9.77 14.03
CA ALA A 121 -3.27 8.70 13.17
C ALA A 121 -3.95 7.59 13.97
N HIS A 122 -5.05 7.06 13.44
CA HIS A 122 -5.73 5.89 13.98
C HIS A 122 -4.81 4.67 13.91
N GLY A 123 -4.77 3.89 14.99
CA GLY A 123 -3.91 2.70 15.07
C GLY A 123 -4.15 1.68 13.95
N GLY A 124 -5.38 1.55 13.47
CA GLY A 124 -5.72 0.71 12.31
C GLY A 124 -5.04 1.18 11.02
N HIS A 125 -4.91 2.49 10.78
CA HIS A 125 -4.20 3.02 9.62
C HIS A 125 -2.68 2.81 9.74
N VAL A 126 -2.13 2.93 10.94
CA VAL A 126 -0.72 2.61 11.20
C VAL A 126 -0.44 1.12 10.98
N ALA A 127 -1.32 0.23 11.45
CA ALA A 127 -1.21 -1.20 11.22
C ALA A 127 -1.31 -1.55 9.72
N TRP A 128 -2.29 -0.96 9.02
CA TRP A 128 -2.45 -1.14 7.58
C TRP A 128 -1.25 -0.63 6.78
N PHE A 129 -0.67 0.52 7.16
CA PHE A 129 0.58 1.00 6.59
C PHE A 129 1.70 -0.05 6.73
N PHE A 130 1.89 -0.61 7.92
CA PHE A 130 2.91 -1.65 8.12
C PHE A 130 2.64 -2.89 7.27
N ASP A 131 1.40 -3.35 7.18
CA ASP A 131 1.04 -4.51 6.34
C ASP A 131 1.42 -4.27 4.87
N GLN A 132 1.06 -3.11 4.33
CA GLN A 132 1.39 -2.73 2.96
C GLN A 132 2.91 -2.58 2.75
N ALA A 133 3.59 -1.90 3.66
CA ALA A 133 5.03 -1.67 3.56
C ALA A 133 5.83 -2.98 3.63
N PHE A 134 5.45 -3.90 4.51
CA PHE A 134 5.99 -5.26 4.56
C PHE A 134 5.67 -6.06 3.29
N GLY A 135 4.43 -6.01 2.80
CA GLY A 135 4.02 -6.67 1.58
C GLY A 135 4.88 -6.23 0.40
N HIS A 136 5.10 -4.93 0.23
CA HIS A 136 5.99 -4.40 -0.79
C HIS A 136 7.45 -4.88 -0.63
N HIS A 137 7.92 -4.99 0.61
CA HIS A 137 9.27 -5.47 0.89
C HIS A 137 9.45 -6.93 0.48
N VAL A 138 8.56 -7.84 0.90
CA VAL A 138 8.70 -9.27 0.59
C VAL A 138 8.50 -9.58 -0.89
N VAL A 139 7.64 -8.84 -1.58
CA VAL A 139 7.47 -9.00 -3.02
C VAL A 139 8.70 -8.52 -3.79
N ALA A 140 9.33 -7.42 -3.38
CA ALA A 140 10.58 -6.95 -3.99
C ALA A 140 11.73 -7.97 -3.86
N GLN A 141 11.69 -8.81 -2.83
CA GLN A 141 12.65 -9.92 -2.65
C GLN A 141 12.28 -11.20 -3.43
N GLN A 142 11.25 -11.16 -4.28
CA GLN A 142 10.76 -12.30 -5.08
C GLN A 142 10.31 -13.51 -4.24
N ILE A 143 10.14 -13.36 -2.94
CA ILE A 143 9.68 -14.40 -2.01
C ILE A 143 8.30 -13.97 -1.49
N GLY A 144 7.36 -13.72 -2.40
CA GLY A 144 6.04 -13.21 -2.04
C GLY A 144 5.14 -14.26 -1.40
N GLY A 145 4.29 -13.81 -0.47
CA GLY A 145 3.23 -14.62 0.12
C GLY A 145 2.27 -13.72 0.90
N PRO A 146 1.06 -14.22 1.23
CA PRO A 146 0.14 -13.46 2.06
C PRO A 146 0.69 -13.28 3.47
N THR A 147 0.31 -12.17 4.07
CA THR A 147 0.55 -11.89 5.49
C THR A 147 -0.15 -12.96 6.32
N HIS A 148 0.61 -13.73 7.09
CA HIS A 148 0.08 -14.75 8.00
C HIS A 148 -0.14 -14.18 9.40
N ARG A 149 0.75 -13.31 9.85
CA ARG A 149 0.66 -12.60 11.15
C ARG A 149 1.30 -11.23 11.04
N LEU A 150 0.60 -10.26 11.59
CA LEU A 150 1.11 -8.92 11.84
C LEU A 150 0.91 -8.60 13.32
N GLU A 151 1.96 -8.11 13.96
CA GLU A 151 1.96 -7.62 15.34
C GLU A 151 2.45 -6.19 15.32
N VAL A 152 1.68 -5.26 15.89
CA VAL A 152 2.02 -3.84 15.97
C VAL A 152 2.01 -3.39 17.40
N VAL A 153 3.10 -2.78 17.84
CA VAL A 153 3.25 -2.20 19.18
C VAL A 153 3.33 -0.69 19.07
N TYR A 154 2.30 -0.01 19.54
CA TYR A 154 2.21 1.45 19.58
C TYR A 154 2.94 1.97 20.82
N LYS A 155 4.07 2.64 20.62
CA LYS A 155 4.88 3.19 21.74
C LYS A 155 4.43 4.60 22.11
N LYS A 156 4.01 5.38 21.10
CA LYS A 156 3.54 6.76 21.23
C LYS A 156 2.41 7.02 20.22
N LEU A 157 1.70 8.12 20.39
CA LEU A 157 0.75 8.60 19.41
C LEU A 157 1.50 8.98 18.12
N THR A 158 1.00 8.52 16.98
CA THR A 158 1.58 8.80 15.66
C THR A 158 1.00 10.13 15.14
N PRO A 159 1.81 11.19 14.96
CA PRO A 159 1.29 12.50 14.58
C PRO A 159 0.77 12.52 13.13
N LEU A 160 -0.25 13.36 12.87
CA LEU A 160 -0.72 13.68 11.52
C LEU A 160 0.12 14.79 10.87
N GLY A 161 0.08 14.84 9.52
CA GLY A 161 0.64 15.92 8.71
C GLY A 161 2.16 16.02 8.71
N LYS A 162 2.84 15.12 9.41
CA LYS A 162 4.29 15.08 9.54
C LYS A 162 4.88 13.88 8.80
N GLU A 163 6.01 14.07 8.16
CA GLU A 163 6.80 12.96 7.60
C GLU A 163 7.51 12.22 8.71
N LEU A 164 7.28 10.91 8.76
CA LEU A 164 7.86 9.98 9.72
C LEU A 164 8.78 9.03 8.99
N ASP A 165 9.93 8.72 9.57
CA ASP A 165 10.86 7.76 8.99
C ASP A 165 10.45 6.32 9.36
N TYR A 166 10.57 5.42 8.40
CA TYR A 166 10.38 3.99 8.66
C TYR A 166 11.52 3.15 8.08
N GLU A 167 11.76 2.04 8.73
CA GLU A 167 12.71 1.02 8.28
C GLU A 167 12.10 -0.36 8.46
N ILE A 168 12.31 -1.22 7.46
CA ILE A 168 11.90 -2.63 7.45
C ILE A 168 13.14 -3.46 7.19
N LEU A 169 13.34 -4.50 7.99
CA LEU A 169 14.42 -5.45 7.81
C LEU A 169 13.88 -6.87 7.81
N THR A 170 14.38 -7.70 6.92
CA THR A 170 14.19 -9.15 7.03
C THR A 170 15.01 -9.68 8.20
N ASP A 171 14.33 -10.29 9.16
CA ASP A 171 14.97 -10.93 10.31
C ASP A 171 15.57 -12.29 9.89
N ARG A 172 14.74 -13.14 9.31
CA ARG A 172 15.17 -14.44 8.79
C ARG A 172 14.17 -15.00 7.78
N VAL A 173 14.68 -15.91 6.95
CA VAL A 173 13.89 -16.76 6.06
C VAL A 173 14.06 -18.22 6.50
N ASP A 174 12.96 -18.92 6.74
CA ASP A 174 12.93 -20.32 7.14
C ASP A 174 11.98 -21.08 6.21
N GLY A 175 12.54 -21.71 5.20
CA GLY A 175 11.76 -22.34 4.11
C GLY A 175 10.82 -21.31 3.48
N ARG A 176 9.52 -21.56 3.53
CA ARG A 176 8.48 -20.67 3.00
C ARG A 176 8.10 -19.50 3.91
N LYS A 177 8.69 -19.43 5.09
CA LYS A 177 8.36 -18.42 6.10
C LYS A 177 9.36 -17.29 6.07
N ILE A 178 8.87 -16.07 5.96
CA ILE A 178 9.66 -14.83 6.00
C ILE A 178 9.25 -14.07 7.25
N PHE A 179 10.22 -13.79 8.09
CA PHE A 179 10.05 -12.98 9.30
C PHE A 179 10.70 -11.62 9.05
N ALA A 180 9.95 -10.55 9.27
CA ALA A 180 10.43 -9.20 9.10
C ALA A 180 10.04 -8.33 10.29
N ASN A 181 10.86 -7.33 10.57
CA ASN A 181 10.65 -6.33 11.62
C ASN A 181 10.60 -4.95 10.98
N ALA A 182 9.84 -4.04 11.60
CA ALA A 182 9.77 -2.66 11.18
C ALA A 182 9.73 -1.71 12.36
N VAL A 183 10.23 -0.49 12.15
CA VAL A 183 10.15 0.60 13.09
C VAL A 183 9.66 1.86 12.39
N LEU A 184 8.80 2.63 13.07
CA LEU A 184 8.31 3.94 12.66
C LEU A 184 8.80 4.98 13.66
N ARG A 185 9.39 6.08 13.18
CA ARG A 185 10.03 7.10 14.00
C ARG A 185 9.55 8.51 13.64
N ASP A 186 9.47 9.33 14.65
CA ASP A 186 9.40 10.78 14.57
C ASP A 186 10.74 11.37 15.02
N GLY A 187 11.67 11.59 14.09
CA GLY A 187 13.06 11.85 14.42
C GLY A 187 13.66 10.69 15.22
N ASP A 188 14.20 10.98 16.39
CA ASP A 188 14.78 9.94 17.28
C ASP A 188 13.73 9.15 18.06
N LEU A 189 12.49 9.60 18.09
CA LEU A 189 11.41 8.98 18.86
C LEU A 189 10.78 7.81 18.11
N VAL A 190 10.86 6.60 18.64
CA VAL A 190 10.11 5.46 18.15
C VAL A 190 8.64 5.61 18.52
N VAL A 191 7.76 5.74 17.50
CA VAL A 191 6.31 5.86 17.69
C VAL A 191 5.59 4.52 17.57
N ALA A 192 6.08 3.61 16.72
CA ALA A 192 5.54 2.25 16.60
C ALA A 192 6.63 1.27 16.14
N GLU A 193 6.43 0.00 16.50
CA GLU A 193 7.21 -1.14 16.03
C GLU A 193 6.26 -2.20 15.47
N ALA A 194 6.71 -2.95 14.48
CA ALA A 194 5.91 -4.04 13.94
C ALA A 194 6.76 -5.28 13.64
N LYS A 195 6.10 -6.44 13.69
CA LYS A 195 6.66 -7.73 13.28
C LYS A 195 5.68 -8.42 12.35
N ALA A 196 6.17 -8.99 11.28
CA ALA A 196 5.36 -9.72 10.33
C ALA A 196 5.90 -11.10 10.05
N LEU A 197 4.99 -12.03 9.79
CA LEU A 197 5.27 -13.34 9.25
C LEU A 197 4.50 -13.49 7.93
N PHE A 198 5.22 -13.74 6.87
CA PHE A 198 4.68 -14.12 5.56
C PHE A 198 4.93 -15.59 5.29
N VAL A 199 4.01 -16.22 4.57
CA VAL A 199 4.15 -17.64 4.19
C VAL A 199 3.91 -17.78 2.70
N ALA A 200 4.97 -18.03 1.94
CA ALA A 200 4.87 -18.24 0.50
C ALA A 200 4.00 -19.47 0.17
N PRO A 201 3.14 -19.42 -0.85
CA PRO A 201 2.45 -20.59 -1.37
C PRO A 201 3.43 -21.69 -1.75
N LYS A 202 3.00 -22.95 -1.67
CA LYS A 202 3.89 -24.10 -1.96
C LYS A 202 4.40 -24.07 -3.40
N GLU A 203 3.53 -23.74 -4.34
CA GLU A 203 3.83 -23.67 -5.77
C GLU A 203 4.82 -22.53 -6.07
N ALA A 204 4.56 -21.34 -5.56
CA ALA A 204 5.45 -20.18 -5.75
C ALA A 204 6.85 -20.39 -5.13
N PHE A 205 6.92 -21.08 -3.99
CA PHE A 205 8.20 -21.41 -3.35
C PHE A 205 8.99 -22.45 -4.15
N ALA A 206 8.32 -23.42 -4.80
CA ALA A 206 8.96 -24.40 -5.66
C ALA A 206 9.59 -23.73 -6.89
N MET A 207 8.87 -22.82 -7.54
CA MET A 207 9.39 -22.07 -8.71
C MET A 207 10.62 -21.21 -8.37
N THR A 208 10.62 -20.56 -7.19
CA THR A 208 11.76 -19.75 -6.75
C THR A 208 13.01 -20.60 -6.49
N LYS A 209 12.83 -21.81 -5.94
CA LYS A 209 13.95 -22.77 -5.73
C LYS A 209 14.53 -23.33 -7.02
N GLU A 210 13.70 -23.55 -8.05
CA GLU A 210 14.17 -24.00 -9.36
C GLU A 210 14.98 -22.89 -10.06
N GLY A 211 14.50 -21.64 -10.06
CA GLY A 211 15.23 -20.50 -10.60
C GLY A 211 16.56 -20.21 -9.91
N MET A 212 16.69 -20.49 -8.62
CA MET A 212 17.97 -20.38 -7.88
C MET A 212 18.96 -21.51 -8.17
N ARG A 213 18.47 -22.68 -8.63
CA ARG A 213 19.35 -23.81 -8.99
C ARG A 213 19.87 -23.72 -10.43
N GLU A 214 19.20 -22.96 -11.29
CA GLU A 214 19.64 -22.73 -12.68
C GLU A 214 20.61 -21.53 -12.80
N SER A 215 20.83 -20.77 -11.72
CA SER A 215 21.76 -19.62 -11.69
C SER A 215 23.10 -19.89 -11.00
N ASP A 216 23.34 -21.10 -10.53
CA ASP A 216 24.63 -21.61 -10.06
C ASP A 216 25.27 -22.50 -11.15
#